data_2c6b9a5d7e403dbb027d484ca98f6741
#
_entry.id   2c6b9a5d7e403dbb027d484ca98f6741
#
_cell.length_a   1.000
_cell.length_b   1.000
_cell.length_c   1.000
_cell.angle_alpha   90.00
_cell.angle_beta   90.00
_cell.angle_gamma   90.00
#
_symmetry.space_group_name_H-M   'P 1'
#
loop_
_entity.id
_entity.type
_entity.pdbx_description
1 polymer ?
#
loop_
_entity_poly.entity_id
_entity_poly.type
_entity_poly.pdbx_seq_one_letter_code
_entity_poly.pdbx_strand_id
1 'polypeptide(L)'
;KSTIYNRQRKGKIDKRMIANAGYGMENIFSKLESFSYSPGIIHLSIDNSGSMSGRRLEKSITTATAIAKACSMIGNMDCVISYRAGAYFNNDHKPVILIAYDSRKDSMIKLKKMMPYIVSCGSTPEGLCFDAIMKEIIDGARGKDAYFVNFSDGAPYFGAYSGEAALAHTRKQTGKMIKEGIKVISYFIDGSASGMGNFRSMYGKNAESIDV
;
A
#
# COMPACT_ATOMS: atom_id res chain seq x y z
N LYS A 1 8.07 -10.82 -16.34
CA LYS A 1 7.67 -12.19 -16.67
C LYS A 1 7.77 -12.38 -18.16
N SER A 2 8.44 -13.43 -18.64
CA SER A 2 8.55 -13.72 -20.07
C SER A 2 7.80 -15.02 -20.38
N THR A 3 7.05 -15.01 -21.45
CA THR A 3 6.30 -16.17 -21.94
C THR A 3 6.81 -16.52 -23.33
N ILE A 4 7.15 -17.78 -23.55
CA ILE A 4 7.58 -18.29 -24.86
C ILE A 4 6.37 -18.95 -25.52
N TYR A 5 5.97 -18.42 -26.65
CA TYR A 5 4.96 -19.01 -27.51
C TYR A 5 5.67 -19.81 -28.60
N ASN A 6 5.47 -21.11 -28.62
CA ASN A 6 6.02 -22.03 -29.64
C ASN A 6 5.04 -22.16 -30.82
N ARG A 7 5.49 -22.75 -31.93
CA ARG A 7 4.70 -23.02 -33.14
C ARG A 7 4.06 -21.76 -33.72
N GLN A 8 4.83 -20.67 -33.75
CA GLN A 8 4.42 -19.42 -34.40
C GLN A 8 4.86 -19.39 -35.84
N ARG A 9 4.18 -18.57 -36.67
CA ARG A 9 4.55 -18.33 -38.07
C ARG A 9 5.65 -17.28 -38.22
N LYS A 10 5.96 -16.52 -37.17
CA LYS A 10 6.98 -15.46 -37.14
C LYS A 10 7.70 -15.46 -35.79
N GLY A 11 8.98 -15.08 -35.82
CA GLY A 11 9.79 -15.01 -34.59
C GLY A 11 11.18 -15.62 -34.80
N LYS A 12 11.75 -16.15 -33.72
CA LYS A 12 13.02 -16.87 -33.76
C LYS A 12 12.76 -18.34 -34.10
N ILE A 13 13.54 -18.92 -34.99
CA ILE A 13 13.39 -20.32 -35.36
C ILE A 13 13.58 -21.22 -34.10
N ASP A 14 12.62 -22.07 -33.83
CA ASP A 14 12.76 -23.11 -32.83
C ASP A 14 13.61 -24.23 -33.41
N LYS A 15 14.83 -24.37 -32.92
CA LYS A 15 15.80 -25.36 -33.41
C LYS A 15 15.25 -26.79 -33.40
N ARG A 16 14.32 -27.10 -32.51
CA ARG A 16 13.67 -28.42 -32.38
C ARG A 16 12.70 -28.71 -33.54
N MET A 17 12.25 -27.64 -34.21
CA MET A 17 11.26 -27.71 -35.29
C MET A 17 11.88 -27.55 -36.68
N ILE A 18 13.21 -27.43 -36.80
CA ILE A 18 13.90 -27.20 -38.07
C ILE A 18 13.58 -28.32 -39.11
N ALA A 19 13.53 -29.58 -38.65
CA ALA A 19 13.19 -30.70 -39.53
C ALA A 19 11.80 -30.52 -40.18
N ASN A 20 10.85 -29.92 -39.47
CA ASN A 20 9.49 -29.68 -39.94
C ASN A 20 9.44 -28.60 -41.05
N ALA A 21 10.42 -27.70 -41.11
CA ALA A 21 10.56 -26.73 -42.21
C ALA A 21 10.79 -27.43 -43.55
N GLY A 22 11.57 -28.53 -43.54
CA GLY A 22 11.80 -29.35 -44.73
C GLY A 22 10.52 -30.04 -45.29
N TYR A 23 9.50 -30.18 -44.42
CA TYR A 23 8.18 -30.71 -44.82
C TYR A 23 7.17 -29.60 -45.14
N GLY A 24 7.62 -28.35 -45.33
CA GLY A 24 6.74 -27.23 -45.68
C GLY A 24 5.91 -26.65 -44.53
N MET A 25 6.21 -26.99 -43.27
CA MET A 25 5.51 -26.40 -42.14
C MET A 25 5.99 -24.98 -41.86
N GLU A 26 5.07 -24.02 -41.83
CA GLU A 26 5.37 -22.60 -41.58
C GLU A 26 5.45 -22.24 -40.07
N ASN A 27 4.90 -23.06 -39.18
CA ASN A 27 4.79 -22.79 -37.76
C ASN A 27 6.00 -23.32 -36.95
N ILE A 28 7.19 -22.97 -37.39
CA ILE A 28 8.49 -23.43 -36.83
C ILE A 28 9.17 -22.37 -35.94
N PHE A 29 8.51 -21.22 -35.71
CA PHE A 29 9.10 -20.15 -34.95
C PHE A 29 8.62 -20.17 -33.50
N SER A 30 9.43 -19.60 -32.60
CA SER A 30 9.07 -19.24 -31.25
C SER A 30 9.09 -17.71 -31.08
N LYS A 31 8.13 -17.18 -30.35
CA LYS A 31 8.04 -15.76 -29.99
C LYS A 31 8.20 -15.63 -28.49
N LEU A 32 9.17 -14.83 -28.07
CA LEU A 32 9.34 -14.44 -26.67
C LEU A 32 8.59 -13.11 -26.46
N GLU A 33 7.56 -13.14 -25.63
CA GLU A 33 6.92 -11.92 -25.15
C GLU A 33 7.39 -11.67 -23.71
N SER A 34 8.10 -10.56 -23.52
CA SER A 34 8.50 -10.10 -22.20
C SER A 34 7.63 -8.92 -21.81
N PHE A 35 6.87 -9.08 -20.74
CA PHE A 35 6.15 -7.98 -20.11
C PHE A 35 7.04 -7.42 -18.99
N SER A 36 7.61 -6.23 -19.21
CA SER A 36 8.22 -5.44 -18.17
C SER A 36 7.15 -4.52 -17.60
N TYR A 37 6.76 -4.73 -16.36
CA TYR A 37 5.95 -3.75 -15.63
C TYR A 37 6.85 -2.64 -15.12
N SER A 38 6.34 -1.41 -15.12
CA SER A 38 7.01 -0.29 -14.46
C SER A 38 7.27 -0.65 -12.99
N PRO A 39 8.41 -0.26 -12.43
CA PRO A 39 8.64 -0.45 -11.01
C PRO A 39 7.56 0.29 -10.21
N GLY A 40 7.07 -0.33 -9.17
CA GLY A 40 6.01 0.21 -8.34
C GLY A 40 6.38 0.26 -6.87
N ILE A 41 5.67 1.08 -6.11
CA ILE A 41 5.73 1.12 -4.65
C ILE A 41 4.33 1.24 -4.06
N ILE A 42 4.05 0.46 -3.04
CA ILE A 42 2.83 0.56 -2.25
C ILE A 42 3.19 0.88 -0.81
N HIS A 43 2.68 2.00 -0.30
CA HIS A 43 2.80 2.38 1.09
C HIS A 43 1.47 2.10 1.79
N LEU A 44 1.47 1.15 2.71
CA LEU A 44 0.33 0.80 3.55
C LEU A 44 0.43 1.57 4.86
N SER A 45 -0.51 2.48 5.12
CA SER A 45 -0.59 3.26 6.35
C SER A 45 -1.78 2.79 7.16
N ILE A 46 -1.52 2.22 8.33
CA ILE A 46 -2.52 1.58 9.17
C ILE A 46 -2.74 2.40 10.42
N ASP A 47 -3.98 2.72 10.70
CA ASP A 47 -4.38 3.28 11.98
C ASP A 47 -4.19 2.25 13.08
N ASN A 48 -3.46 2.63 14.13
CA ASN A 48 -3.21 1.80 15.29
C ASN A 48 -3.82 2.39 16.57
N SER A 49 -4.83 3.26 16.42
CA SER A 49 -5.55 3.86 17.54
C SER A 49 -6.33 2.83 18.34
N GLY A 50 -6.76 3.21 19.54
CA GLY A 50 -7.48 2.32 20.46
C GLY A 50 -8.78 1.75 19.86
N SER A 51 -9.48 2.47 19.00
CA SER A 51 -10.69 2.04 18.31
C SER A 51 -10.47 0.89 17.33
N MET A 52 -9.24 0.78 16.80
CA MET A 52 -8.85 -0.32 15.92
C MET A 52 -8.60 -1.65 16.65
N SER A 53 -8.69 -1.70 17.98
CA SER A 53 -8.34 -2.90 18.75
C SER A 53 -9.15 -4.14 18.36
N GLY A 54 -8.54 -5.32 18.56
CA GLY A 54 -9.16 -6.62 18.27
C GLY A 54 -9.19 -6.93 16.78
N ARG A 55 -10.33 -7.42 16.29
CA ARG A 55 -10.50 -7.96 14.96
C ARG A 55 -10.14 -6.99 13.83
N ARG A 56 -10.38 -5.68 14.00
CA ARG A 56 -10.05 -4.66 13.00
C ARG A 56 -8.54 -4.59 12.75
N LEU A 57 -7.76 -4.50 13.82
CA LEU A 57 -6.31 -4.46 13.74
C LEU A 57 -5.73 -5.77 13.21
N GLU A 58 -6.21 -6.91 13.70
CA GLU A 58 -5.77 -8.24 13.23
C GLU A 58 -5.96 -8.43 11.73
N LYS A 59 -7.13 -8.04 11.21
CA LYS A 59 -7.41 -8.11 9.76
C LYS A 59 -6.55 -7.14 8.97
N SER A 60 -6.35 -5.92 9.47
CA SER A 60 -5.48 -4.92 8.83
C SER A 60 -4.03 -5.42 8.76
N ILE A 61 -3.51 -5.99 9.83
CA ILE A 61 -2.18 -6.61 9.91
C ILE A 61 -2.07 -7.78 8.91
N THR A 62 -3.07 -8.66 8.91
CA THR A 62 -3.11 -9.83 8.01
C THR A 62 -3.12 -9.40 6.55
N THR A 63 -3.97 -8.43 6.20
CA THR A 63 -4.08 -7.87 4.85
C THR A 63 -2.77 -7.21 4.41
N ALA A 64 -2.18 -6.38 5.27
CA ALA A 64 -0.90 -5.72 4.98
C ALA A 64 0.23 -6.73 4.78
N THR A 65 0.28 -7.78 5.61
CA THR A 65 1.28 -8.85 5.48
C THR A 65 1.10 -9.65 4.19
N ALA A 66 -0.15 -9.93 3.79
CA ALA A 66 -0.46 -10.60 2.54
C ALA A 66 -0.04 -9.77 1.32
N ILE A 67 -0.33 -8.44 1.34
CA ILE A 67 0.10 -7.51 0.29
C ILE A 67 1.63 -7.46 0.21
N ALA A 68 2.34 -7.31 1.34
CA ALA A 68 3.80 -7.31 1.36
C ALA A 68 4.38 -8.62 0.79
N LYS A 69 3.78 -9.76 1.13
CA LYS A 69 4.16 -11.05 0.57
C LYS A 69 3.94 -11.10 -0.94
N ALA A 70 2.79 -10.63 -1.43
CA ALA A 70 2.51 -10.57 -2.87
C ALA A 70 3.53 -9.67 -3.60
N CYS A 71 3.83 -8.48 -3.07
CA CYS A 71 4.85 -7.59 -3.62
C CYS A 71 6.23 -8.28 -3.70
N SER A 72 6.62 -9.02 -2.65
CA SER A 72 7.88 -9.76 -2.63
C SER A 72 7.98 -10.85 -3.72
N MET A 73 6.85 -11.33 -4.24
CA MET A 73 6.80 -12.34 -5.31
C MET A 73 6.82 -11.73 -6.72
N ILE A 74 6.44 -10.46 -6.86
CA ILE A 74 6.39 -9.75 -8.15
C ILE A 74 7.80 -9.30 -8.59
N GLY A 75 8.67 -8.95 -7.63
CA GLY A 75 10.09 -8.65 -7.85
C GLY A 75 10.42 -7.20 -8.27
N ASN A 76 9.43 -6.43 -8.77
CA ASN A 76 9.60 -5.01 -9.11
C ASN A 76 8.55 -4.11 -8.42
N MET A 77 7.97 -4.60 -7.33
CA MET A 77 7.02 -3.88 -6.50
C MET A 77 7.56 -3.77 -5.08
N ASP A 78 7.88 -2.56 -4.66
CA ASP A 78 8.26 -2.27 -3.27
C ASP A 78 7.02 -2.16 -2.39
N CYS A 79 7.19 -2.49 -1.10
CA CYS A 79 6.12 -2.38 -0.10
C CYS A 79 6.67 -1.77 1.18
N VAL A 80 5.98 -0.74 1.69
CA VAL A 80 6.26 -0.13 2.99
C VAL A 80 5.00 -0.29 3.85
N ILE A 81 5.15 -0.70 5.10
CA ILE A 81 4.06 -0.79 6.08
C ILE A 81 4.38 0.13 7.25
N SER A 82 3.49 1.08 7.51
CA SER A 82 3.57 1.99 8.64
C SER A 82 2.32 1.92 9.50
N TYR A 83 2.52 2.03 10.82
CA TYR A 83 1.45 2.16 11.81
C TYR A 83 1.52 3.56 12.41
N ARG A 84 0.36 4.19 12.62
CA ARG A 84 0.26 5.51 13.21
C ARG A 84 -0.64 5.49 14.44
N ALA A 85 -0.25 6.21 15.48
CA ALA A 85 -1.03 6.38 16.70
C ALA A 85 -0.63 7.67 17.42
N GLY A 86 -1.49 8.14 18.35
CA GLY A 86 -1.10 9.09 19.37
C GLY A 86 -0.61 8.36 20.59
N ALA A 87 0.62 8.56 21.01
CA ALA A 87 1.20 7.88 22.17
C ALA A 87 1.80 8.87 23.18
N TYR A 88 1.89 8.44 24.43
CA TYR A 88 2.50 9.22 25.49
C TYR A 88 3.99 8.89 25.60
N PHE A 89 4.82 9.92 25.52
CA PHE A 89 6.26 9.83 25.75
C PHE A 89 6.65 10.90 26.78
N ASN A 90 7.23 10.50 27.91
CA ASN A 90 7.68 11.41 28.97
C ASN A 90 6.59 12.41 29.41
N ASN A 91 5.38 11.92 29.65
CA ASN A 91 4.18 12.71 30.00
C ASN A 91 3.71 13.68 28.92
N ASP A 92 4.23 13.59 27.69
CA ASP A 92 3.81 14.39 26.57
C ASP A 92 3.13 13.50 25.51
N HIS A 93 1.98 13.95 25.01
CA HIS A 93 1.19 13.23 24.01
C HIS A 93 1.67 13.62 22.63
N LYS A 94 2.23 12.66 21.87
CA LYS A 94 2.85 12.89 20.56
C LYS A 94 2.25 12.02 19.47
N PRO A 95 2.12 12.55 18.22
CA PRO A 95 1.85 11.71 17.07
C PRO A 95 3.08 10.85 16.79
N VAL A 96 2.85 9.55 16.58
CA VAL A 96 3.90 8.56 16.35
C VAL A 96 3.63 7.79 15.08
N ILE A 97 4.66 7.55 14.30
CA ILE A 97 4.65 6.66 13.15
C ILE A 97 5.74 5.62 13.34
N LEU A 98 5.34 4.35 13.26
CA LEU A 98 6.23 3.21 13.22
C LEU A 98 6.29 2.67 11.80
N ILE A 99 7.45 2.77 11.13
CA ILE A 99 7.69 2.03 9.89
C ILE A 99 8.10 0.61 10.29
N ALA A 100 7.13 -0.30 10.26
CA ALA A 100 7.31 -1.67 10.69
C ALA A 100 8.01 -2.53 9.64
N TYR A 101 7.88 -2.18 8.37
CA TYR A 101 8.47 -2.91 7.27
C TYR A 101 8.74 -1.98 6.06
N ASP A 102 9.91 -2.14 5.47
CA ASP A 102 10.29 -1.53 4.20
C ASP A 102 11.02 -2.59 3.36
N SER A 103 10.40 -3.08 2.30
CA SER A 103 10.93 -4.16 1.46
C SER A 103 12.33 -3.87 0.88
N ARG A 104 12.71 -2.60 0.79
CA ARG A 104 14.02 -2.17 0.30
C ARG A 104 15.15 -2.39 1.32
N LYS A 105 14.79 -2.52 2.61
CA LYS A 105 15.74 -2.61 3.74
C LYS A 105 15.53 -3.86 4.58
N ASP A 106 14.32 -4.42 4.58
CA ASP A 106 13.87 -5.43 5.52
C ASP A 106 13.52 -6.76 4.83
N SER A 107 13.78 -7.86 5.51
CA SER A 107 13.35 -9.17 5.07
C SER A 107 11.92 -9.48 5.54
N MET A 108 11.22 -10.39 4.83
CA MET A 108 9.91 -10.91 5.25
C MET A 108 9.95 -11.61 6.62
N ILE A 109 11.12 -12.09 7.05
CA ILE A 109 11.30 -12.68 8.39
C ILE A 109 11.17 -11.59 9.46
N LYS A 110 11.73 -10.38 9.23
CA LYS A 110 11.59 -9.24 10.14
C LYS A 110 10.12 -8.86 10.26
N LEU A 111 9.40 -8.75 9.15
CA LEU A 111 7.96 -8.45 9.15
C LEU A 111 7.20 -9.45 10.03
N LYS A 112 7.38 -10.75 9.84
CA LYS A 112 6.71 -11.79 10.64
C LYS A 112 7.02 -11.69 12.14
N LYS A 113 8.26 -11.34 12.50
CA LYS A 113 8.67 -11.17 13.90
C LYS A 113 8.07 -9.91 14.55
N MET A 114 7.83 -8.85 13.76
CA MET A 114 7.26 -7.59 14.28
C MET A 114 5.75 -7.67 14.53
N MET A 115 5.01 -8.44 13.73
CA MET A 115 3.54 -8.46 13.78
C MET A 115 2.94 -8.76 15.16
N PRO A 116 3.45 -9.72 15.95
CA PRO A 116 2.89 -10.02 17.28
C PRO A 116 3.02 -8.88 18.29
N TYR A 117 3.90 -7.91 18.05
CA TYR A 117 4.14 -6.78 18.93
C TYR A 117 3.33 -5.53 18.55
N ILE A 118 2.59 -5.57 17.44
CA ILE A 118 1.72 -4.46 17.06
C ILE A 118 0.44 -4.55 17.87
N VAL A 119 0.27 -3.61 18.77
CA VAL A 119 -0.91 -3.47 19.62
C VAL A 119 -1.52 -2.08 19.45
N SER A 120 -2.85 -2.01 19.47
CA SER A 120 -3.55 -0.71 19.36
C SER A 120 -3.26 0.17 20.57
N CYS A 121 -3.07 1.46 20.34
CA CYS A 121 -2.83 2.43 21.40
C CYS A 121 -3.27 3.84 21.01
N GLY A 122 -3.66 4.62 22.01
CA GLY A 122 -3.86 6.06 21.90
C GLY A 122 -4.96 6.50 20.92
N SER A 123 -4.71 7.59 20.25
CA SER A 123 -5.63 8.33 19.39
C SER A 123 -5.18 8.36 17.91
N THR A 124 -5.97 9.00 17.05
CA THR A 124 -5.80 9.01 15.58
C THR A 124 -5.24 10.35 15.07
N PRO A 125 -3.90 10.60 15.10
CA PRO A 125 -3.28 11.83 14.57
C PRO A 125 -3.07 11.79 13.05
N GLU A 126 -4.06 11.43 12.27
CA GLU A 126 -3.94 10.99 10.88
C GLU A 126 -3.21 11.98 9.97
N GLY A 127 -3.74 13.20 9.81
CA GLY A 127 -3.11 14.21 8.95
C GLY A 127 -1.76 14.69 9.44
N LEU A 128 -1.52 14.70 10.78
CA LEU A 128 -0.21 15.04 11.35
C LEU A 128 0.83 13.99 10.99
N CYS A 129 0.46 12.72 11.06
CA CYS A 129 1.31 11.61 10.66
C CYS A 129 1.60 11.65 9.15
N PHE A 130 0.60 11.94 8.31
CA PHE A 130 0.82 12.08 6.87
C PHE A 130 1.78 13.22 6.54
N ASP A 131 1.66 14.36 7.21
CA ASP A 131 2.59 15.48 7.01
C ASP A 131 4.03 15.10 7.39
N ALA A 132 4.20 14.40 8.52
CA ALA A 132 5.51 13.99 9.01
C ALA A 132 6.28 13.04 8.05
N ILE A 133 5.56 12.10 7.41
CA ILE A 133 6.19 11.13 6.49
C ILE A 133 6.08 11.54 5.01
N MET A 134 5.51 12.69 4.70
CA MET A 134 5.24 13.13 3.33
C MET A 134 6.47 13.07 2.44
N LYS A 135 7.60 13.59 2.94
CA LYS A 135 8.86 13.58 2.19
C LYS A 135 9.29 12.15 1.84
N GLU A 136 9.20 11.21 2.78
CA GLU A 136 9.61 9.82 2.57
C GLU A 136 8.70 9.10 1.56
N ILE A 137 7.39 9.40 1.58
CA ILE A 137 6.44 8.88 0.62
C ILE A 137 6.75 9.39 -0.79
N ILE A 138 6.98 10.71 -0.95
CA ILE A 138 7.28 11.34 -2.24
C ILE A 138 8.62 10.86 -2.79
N ASP A 139 9.68 10.81 -1.96
CA ASP A 139 11.00 10.34 -2.37
C ASP A 139 10.96 8.85 -2.79
N GLY A 140 10.18 8.04 -2.08
CA GLY A 140 9.96 6.63 -2.44
C GLY A 140 9.20 6.43 -3.74
N ALA A 141 8.34 7.38 -4.11
CA ALA A 141 7.51 7.35 -5.31
C ALA A 141 8.24 7.73 -6.60
N ARG A 142 9.41 8.37 -6.51
CA ARG A 142 10.14 8.88 -7.67
C ARG A 142 10.47 7.79 -8.69
N GLY A 143 10.00 7.98 -9.94
CA GLY A 143 10.25 7.04 -11.03
C GLY A 143 9.51 5.70 -10.90
N LYS A 144 8.48 5.62 -10.05
CA LYS A 144 7.67 4.43 -9.81
C LYS A 144 6.19 4.73 -9.92
N ASP A 145 5.40 3.72 -10.26
CA ASP A 145 3.96 3.74 -10.04
C ASP A 145 3.69 3.64 -8.54
N ALA A 146 3.27 4.75 -7.92
CA ALA A 146 3.16 4.85 -6.47
C ALA A 146 1.70 4.79 -5.99
N TYR A 147 1.47 4.00 -4.96
CA TYR A 147 0.19 3.80 -4.30
C TYR A 147 0.34 4.08 -2.81
N PHE A 148 -0.57 4.88 -2.27
CA PHE A 148 -0.73 5.09 -0.83
C PHE A 148 -2.09 4.51 -0.42
N VAL A 149 -2.04 3.45 0.38
CA VAL A 149 -3.25 2.75 0.85
C VAL A 149 -3.38 2.98 2.35
N ASN A 150 -4.46 3.60 2.73
CA ASN A 150 -4.77 3.93 4.11
C ASN A 150 -5.85 3.02 4.69
N PHE A 151 -5.67 2.57 5.93
CA PHE A 151 -6.65 1.84 6.72
C PHE A 151 -6.95 2.63 7.98
N SER A 152 -8.21 3.02 8.20
CA SER A 152 -8.67 3.79 9.36
C SER A 152 -10.12 3.47 9.68
N ASP A 153 -10.52 3.60 10.95
CA ASP A 153 -11.88 3.35 11.41
C ASP A 153 -12.64 4.62 11.82
N GLY A 154 -12.07 5.81 11.58
CA GLY A 154 -12.74 7.01 12.04
C GLY A 154 -12.17 8.33 11.60
N ALA A 155 -12.68 9.36 12.26
CA ALA A 155 -12.22 10.73 12.10
C ALA A 155 -10.93 10.97 12.89
N PRO A 156 -10.04 11.86 12.40
CA PRO A 156 -8.83 12.21 13.12
C PRO A 156 -9.15 12.88 14.45
N TYR A 157 -8.53 12.38 15.49
CA TYR A 157 -8.65 12.90 16.84
C TYR A 157 -7.33 12.79 17.58
N PHE A 158 -6.78 13.93 18.02
CA PHE A 158 -5.53 13.98 18.76
C PHE A 158 -5.47 15.26 19.61
N GLY A 159 -5.95 15.21 20.85
CA GLY A 159 -6.04 16.39 21.71
C GLY A 159 -6.87 17.53 21.09
N ALA A 160 -6.25 18.69 20.91
CA ALA A 160 -6.89 19.83 20.24
C ALA A 160 -7.02 19.65 18.70
N TYR A 161 -6.35 18.66 18.11
CA TYR A 161 -6.45 18.33 16.70
C TYR A 161 -7.65 17.42 16.46
N SER A 162 -8.80 18.03 16.14
CA SER A 162 -10.07 17.33 15.96
C SER A 162 -11.05 18.12 15.11
N GLY A 163 -12.19 17.54 14.77
CA GLY A 163 -13.26 18.18 14.03
C GLY A 163 -12.88 18.64 12.62
N GLU A 164 -13.53 19.67 12.11
CA GLU A 164 -13.39 20.12 10.72
C GLU A 164 -11.96 20.53 10.35
N ALA A 165 -11.23 21.14 11.30
CA ALA A 165 -9.82 21.54 11.08
C ALA A 165 -8.92 20.32 10.81
N ALA A 166 -9.12 19.22 11.54
CA ALA A 166 -8.37 18.00 11.37
C ALA A 166 -8.75 17.28 10.06
N LEU A 167 -10.03 17.26 9.72
CA LEU A 167 -10.53 16.74 8.43
C LEU A 167 -9.95 17.50 7.25
N ALA A 168 -9.99 18.85 7.29
CA ALA A 168 -9.43 19.71 6.26
C ALA A 168 -7.91 19.54 6.13
N HIS A 169 -7.20 19.40 7.25
CA HIS A 169 -5.76 19.13 7.24
C HIS A 169 -5.43 17.79 6.60
N THR A 170 -6.13 16.72 6.96
CA THR A 170 -5.96 15.38 6.36
C THR A 170 -6.22 15.41 4.85
N ARG A 171 -7.31 16.08 4.42
CA ARG A 171 -7.62 16.32 3.00
C ARG A 171 -6.49 17.06 2.28
N LYS A 172 -5.90 18.06 2.91
CA LYS A 172 -4.77 18.82 2.34
C LYS A 172 -3.56 17.92 2.12
N GLN A 173 -3.24 17.05 3.08
CA GLN A 173 -2.10 16.15 2.95
C GLN A 173 -2.31 15.09 1.85
N THR A 174 -3.47 14.47 1.80
CA THR A 174 -3.82 13.53 0.71
C THR A 174 -3.83 14.22 -0.65
N GLY A 175 -4.31 15.48 -0.71
CA GLY A 175 -4.25 16.30 -1.92
C GLY A 175 -2.82 16.58 -2.40
N LYS A 176 -1.85 16.75 -1.50
CA LYS A 176 -0.43 16.86 -1.85
C LYS A 176 0.08 15.55 -2.49
N MET A 177 -0.21 14.39 -1.89
CA MET A 177 0.18 13.08 -2.45
C MET A 177 -0.36 12.90 -3.88
N ILE A 178 -1.63 13.22 -4.10
CA ILE A 178 -2.27 13.11 -5.42
C ILE A 178 -1.62 14.04 -6.45
N LYS A 179 -1.26 15.27 -6.05
CA LYS A 179 -0.57 16.22 -6.95
C LYS A 179 0.82 15.73 -7.36
N GLU A 180 1.49 14.96 -6.51
CA GLU A 180 2.75 14.29 -6.81
C GLU A 180 2.59 12.99 -7.62
N GLY A 181 1.38 12.71 -8.09
CA GLY A 181 1.09 11.53 -8.93
C GLY A 181 0.88 10.23 -8.15
N ILE A 182 0.79 10.29 -6.82
CA ILE A 182 0.57 9.11 -5.98
C ILE A 182 -0.93 8.77 -5.99
N LYS A 183 -1.25 7.52 -6.28
CA LYS A 183 -2.62 7.01 -6.24
C LYS A 183 -3.01 6.70 -4.80
N VAL A 184 -3.92 7.51 -4.24
CA VAL A 184 -4.40 7.35 -2.86
C VAL A 184 -5.68 6.52 -2.86
N ILE A 185 -5.74 5.50 -1.99
CA ILE A 185 -6.93 4.70 -1.70
C ILE A 185 -7.05 4.63 -0.19
N SER A 186 -8.23 4.91 0.34
CA SER A 186 -8.45 4.90 1.79
C SER A 186 -9.65 4.02 2.13
N TYR A 187 -9.39 3.03 2.97
CA TYR A 187 -10.38 2.06 3.43
C TYR A 187 -10.89 2.42 4.82
N PHE A 188 -12.20 2.63 4.90
CA PHE A 188 -12.92 2.81 6.14
C PHE A 188 -13.33 1.46 6.73
N ILE A 189 -12.84 1.17 7.92
CA ILE A 189 -13.03 -0.13 8.60
C ILE A 189 -14.08 -0.01 9.71
N ASP A 190 -15.20 0.59 9.46
CA ASP A 190 -16.32 0.60 10.39
C ASP A 190 -17.61 0.77 9.61
N GLY A 191 -18.53 -0.13 9.76
CA GLY A 191 -19.81 -0.08 9.09
C GLY A 191 -20.74 1.09 9.50
N SER A 192 -20.30 2.08 10.31
CA SER A 192 -21.14 3.19 10.70
C SER A 192 -21.34 4.21 9.58
N ALA A 193 -22.59 4.44 9.19
CA ALA A 193 -22.94 5.42 8.15
C ALA A 193 -22.50 6.86 8.48
N SER A 194 -22.48 7.23 9.78
CA SER A 194 -22.08 8.57 10.22
C SER A 194 -20.56 8.79 10.09
N GLY A 195 -19.74 7.78 10.38
CA GLY A 195 -18.28 7.85 10.22
C GLY A 195 -17.87 7.98 8.76
N MET A 196 -18.58 7.32 7.86
CA MET A 196 -18.31 7.38 6.42
C MET A 196 -18.47 8.78 5.82
N GLY A 197 -19.36 9.62 6.37
CA GLY A 197 -19.50 11.02 5.95
C GLY A 197 -18.22 11.83 6.15
N ASN A 198 -17.65 11.77 7.35
CA ASN A 198 -16.39 12.42 7.68
C ASN A 198 -15.22 11.83 6.87
N PHE A 199 -15.20 10.52 6.69
CA PHE A 199 -14.17 9.82 5.91
C PHE A 199 -14.19 10.26 4.44
N ARG A 200 -15.37 10.34 3.82
CA ARG A 200 -15.53 10.89 2.47
C ARG A 200 -15.13 12.35 2.36
N SER A 201 -15.31 13.13 3.43
CA SER A 201 -14.85 14.54 3.42
C SER A 201 -13.33 14.66 3.33
N MET A 202 -12.58 13.69 3.86
CA MET A 202 -11.11 13.66 3.80
C MET A 202 -10.57 13.13 2.48
N TYR A 203 -11.16 12.05 1.95
CA TYR A 203 -10.59 11.27 0.85
C TYR A 203 -11.38 11.37 -0.46
N GLY A 204 -12.58 11.96 -0.43
CA GLY A 204 -13.43 12.14 -1.61
C GLY A 204 -13.78 10.81 -2.29
N LYS A 205 -13.54 10.72 -3.59
CA LYS A 205 -13.78 9.52 -4.41
C LYS A 205 -12.81 8.36 -4.11
N ASN A 206 -11.76 8.60 -3.34
CA ASN A 206 -10.77 7.60 -2.97
C ASN A 206 -11.11 6.89 -1.65
N ALA A 207 -12.29 7.20 -1.07
CA ALA A 207 -12.82 6.57 0.13
C ALA A 207 -13.63 5.32 -0.23
N GLU A 208 -13.22 4.18 0.30
CA GLU A 208 -13.85 2.88 0.16
C GLU A 208 -14.30 2.37 1.54
N SER A 209 -15.35 1.55 1.62
CA SER A 209 -15.76 0.90 2.87
C SER A 209 -15.46 -0.58 2.82
N ILE A 210 -14.94 -1.12 3.91
CA ILE A 210 -14.73 -2.56 4.07
C ILE A 210 -15.42 -3.01 5.35
N ASP A 211 -16.32 -3.98 5.22
CA ASP A 211 -16.90 -4.69 6.37
C ASP A 211 -15.90 -5.70 6.92
N VAL A 212 -15.71 -5.66 8.24
CA VAL A 212 -14.69 -6.45 8.95
C VAL A 212 -15.30 -7.43 9.95
#